data_1d9485bcd0781a2b125fdc28746be140
#
_entry.id   1d9485bcd0781a2b125fdc28746be140
#
_cell.length_a   1.000
_cell.length_b   1.000
_cell.length_c   1.000
_cell.angle_alpha   90.00
_cell.angle_beta   90.00
_cell.angle_gamma   90.00
#
_symmetry.space_group_name_H-M   'P 1'
#
loop_
_entity.id
_entity.type
_entity.pdbx_description
1 polymer ?
#
loop_
_entity_poly.entity_id
_entity_poly.type
_entity_poly.pdbx_seq_one_letter_code
_entity_poly.pdbx_strand_id
1 'polypeptide(L)'
;DSSLKQVSVRYDVAELIIWNCNTNCKVIVQCKGFIGMTDLCIWDDQIILQAECRNMPWSDVIRSQDAFLQSLCKAYPYSSQWDERRLEDGVVVLSVLLTNHIRFRLYCQRIDVATCGEHANSN
;
A
#
# COMPACT_ATOMS: atom_id res chain seq x y z
N ASP A 1 -1.02 -17.63 -9.39
CA ASP A 1 -1.58 -16.30 -9.57
C ASP A 1 -2.17 -15.78 -8.26
N SER A 2 -2.00 -14.51 -8.03
CA SER A 2 -2.52 -13.85 -6.83
C SER A 2 -3.60 -12.86 -7.22
N SER A 3 -4.72 -12.92 -6.51
CA SER A 3 -5.84 -12.01 -6.74
C SER A 3 -5.98 -11.05 -5.58
N LEU A 4 -6.21 -9.78 -5.89
CA LEU A 4 -6.54 -8.78 -4.89
C LEU A 4 -8.02 -8.90 -4.56
N LYS A 5 -8.34 -9.26 -3.33
CA LYS A 5 -9.71 -9.51 -2.91
C LYS A 5 -10.34 -8.35 -2.18
N GLN A 6 -9.57 -7.60 -1.42
CA GLN A 6 -10.12 -6.55 -0.59
C GLN A 6 -9.06 -5.53 -0.25
N VAL A 7 -9.45 -4.27 -0.22
CA VAL A 7 -8.65 -3.19 0.34
C VAL A 7 -9.52 -2.47 1.36
N SER A 8 -9.02 -2.31 2.56
CA SER A 8 -9.72 -1.58 3.61
C SER A 8 -8.78 -0.60 4.28
N VAL A 9 -9.34 0.53 4.69
CA VAL A 9 -8.58 1.56 5.40
C VAL A 9 -9.27 1.80 6.74
N ARG A 10 -8.48 1.74 7.79
CA ARG A 10 -8.97 1.99 9.13
C ARG A 10 -7.97 2.89 9.83
N TYR A 11 -8.33 4.15 10.00
CA TYR A 11 -7.52 5.17 10.62
C TYR A 11 -6.16 5.30 9.90
N ASP A 12 -5.08 4.80 10.51
CA ASP A 12 -3.73 4.92 9.96
C ASP A 12 -3.19 3.61 9.40
N VAL A 13 -4.06 2.63 9.16
CA VAL A 13 -3.67 1.35 8.59
C VAL A 13 -4.51 1.04 7.37
N ALA A 14 -3.86 0.77 6.25
CA ALA A 14 -4.53 0.19 5.08
C ALA A 14 -4.17 -1.30 5.02
N GLU A 15 -5.16 -2.12 4.71
CA GLU A 15 -4.98 -3.56 4.66
C GLU A 15 -5.42 -4.10 3.30
N LEU A 16 -4.52 -4.86 2.67
CA LEU A 16 -4.82 -5.55 1.41
C LEU A 16 -4.92 -7.03 1.70
N ILE A 17 -6.00 -7.64 1.22
CA ILE A 17 -6.19 -9.08 1.29
C ILE A 17 -5.95 -9.65 -0.09
N ILE A 18 -4.96 -10.52 -0.19
CA ILE A 18 -4.51 -11.12 -1.44
C ILE A 18 -4.68 -12.63 -1.32
N TRP A 19 -5.24 -13.25 -2.33
CA TRP A 19 -5.44 -14.68 -2.38
C TRP A 19 -4.53 -15.28 -3.43
N ASN A 20 -3.70 -16.25 -3.02
CA ASN A 20 -2.88 -17.01 -3.95
C ASN A 20 -3.61 -18.29 -4.33
N CYS A 21 -4.05 -18.37 -5.57
CA CYS A 21 -4.87 -19.47 -6.05
C CYS A 21 -4.10 -20.79 -6.11
N ASN A 22 -2.79 -20.73 -6.34
CA ASN A 22 -1.97 -21.94 -6.47
C ASN A 22 -1.72 -22.62 -5.15
N THR A 23 -1.49 -21.85 -4.10
CA THR A 23 -1.18 -22.37 -2.77
C THR A 23 -2.38 -22.38 -1.85
N ASN A 24 -3.50 -21.82 -2.28
CA ASN A 24 -4.71 -21.65 -1.48
C ASN A 24 -4.41 -20.89 -0.18
N CYS A 25 -3.54 -19.93 -0.26
CA CYS A 25 -3.12 -19.12 0.88
C CYS A 25 -3.61 -17.70 0.77
N LYS A 26 -3.98 -17.14 1.91
CA LYS A 26 -4.36 -15.76 2.06
C LYS A 26 -3.17 -14.97 2.58
N VAL A 27 -2.85 -13.89 1.91
CA VAL A 27 -1.79 -12.97 2.31
C VAL A 27 -2.42 -11.66 2.72
N ILE A 28 -2.07 -11.18 3.91
CA ILE A 28 -2.55 -9.90 4.42
C ILE A 28 -1.37 -8.95 4.45
N VAL A 29 -1.49 -7.85 3.70
CA VAL A 29 -0.49 -6.79 3.66
C VAL A 29 -1.05 -5.62 4.45
N GLN A 30 -0.38 -5.25 5.54
CA GLN A 30 -0.75 -4.13 6.37
C GLN A 30 0.20 -2.97 6.11
N CYS A 31 -0.35 -1.85 5.67
CA CYS A 31 0.39 -0.64 5.40
C CYS A 31 0.15 0.33 6.54
N LYS A 32 1.08 0.35 7.49
CA LYS A 32 0.97 1.13 8.72
C LYS A 32 1.52 2.53 8.53
N GLY A 33 0.97 3.48 9.27
CA GLY A 33 1.23 4.87 9.02
C GLY A 33 0.72 5.26 7.63
N PHE A 34 -0.51 4.83 7.33
CA PHE A 34 -1.12 5.04 6.02
C PHE A 34 -1.25 6.53 5.72
N ILE A 35 -0.81 6.93 4.53
CA ILE A 35 -0.81 8.31 4.09
C ILE A 35 -1.88 8.54 3.02
N GLY A 36 -1.95 7.65 2.04
CA GLY A 36 -2.93 7.80 0.97
C GLY A 36 -2.78 6.73 -0.08
N MET A 37 -3.69 6.75 -1.05
CA MET A 37 -3.67 5.79 -2.13
C MET A 37 -4.25 6.42 -3.38
N THR A 38 -3.78 6.00 -4.55
CA THR A 38 -4.20 6.56 -5.83
C THR A 38 -4.63 5.45 -6.78
N ASP A 39 -5.62 5.77 -7.62
CA ASP A 39 -6.02 4.96 -8.78
C ASP A 39 -6.51 3.55 -8.43
N LEU A 40 -7.03 3.37 -7.23
CA LEU A 40 -7.60 2.08 -6.85
C LEU A 40 -8.95 1.87 -7.55
N CYS A 41 -9.07 0.73 -8.24
CA CYS A 41 -10.31 0.38 -8.93
C CYS A 41 -10.49 -1.13 -8.85
N ILE A 42 -11.47 -1.58 -8.07
CA ILE A 42 -11.77 -3.00 -7.88
C ILE A 42 -13.27 -3.19 -8.12
N TRP A 43 -13.62 -3.83 -9.26
CA TRP A 43 -15.01 -4.16 -9.53
C TRP A 43 -15.22 -5.64 -9.82
N ASP A 44 -14.15 -6.39 -9.94
CA ASP A 44 -14.16 -7.84 -10.10
C ASP A 44 -12.87 -8.44 -9.55
N ASP A 45 -12.67 -9.73 -9.73
CA ASP A 45 -11.45 -10.40 -9.30
C ASP A 45 -10.27 -9.94 -10.16
N GLN A 46 -9.39 -9.16 -9.58
CA GLN A 46 -8.22 -8.64 -10.25
C GLN A 46 -7.00 -9.45 -9.88
N ILE A 47 -6.31 -9.95 -10.90
CA ILE A 47 -5.03 -10.65 -10.70
C ILE A 47 -3.92 -9.62 -10.66
N ILE A 48 -3.00 -9.81 -9.73
CA ILE A 48 -1.83 -8.95 -9.60
C ILE A 48 -0.80 -9.39 -10.63
N LEU A 49 -0.48 -8.51 -11.56
CA LEU A 49 0.55 -8.75 -12.56
C LEU A 49 1.94 -8.41 -12.04
N GLN A 50 2.02 -7.34 -11.23
CA GLN A 50 3.28 -6.85 -10.72
C GLN A 50 3.04 -6.09 -9.43
N ALA A 51 3.92 -6.25 -8.47
CA ALA A 51 3.89 -5.46 -7.23
C ALA A 51 5.33 -5.07 -6.89
N GLU A 52 5.50 -3.80 -6.55
CA GLU A 52 6.79 -3.25 -6.15
C GLU A 52 6.64 -2.46 -4.87
N CYS A 53 7.63 -2.58 -4.00
CA CYS A 53 7.69 -1.81 -2.78
C CYS A 53 8.98 -0.98 -2.81
N ARG A 54 8.85 0.32 -2.63
CA ARG A 54 9.98 1.23 -2.68
C ARG A 54 10.03 2.06 -1.42
N ASN A 55 11.17 2.04 -0.75
CA ASN A 55 11.44 2.90 0.39
C ASN A 55 12.01 4.22 -0.13
N MET A 56 11.35 5.33 0.17
CA MET A 56 11.78 6.64 -0.26
C MET A 56 12.18 7.48 0.94
N PRO A 57 13.47 7.80 1.11
CA PRO A 57 13.86 8.78 2.11
C PRO A 57 13.25 10.14 1.77
N TRP A 58 13.10 10.99 2.77
CA TRP A 58 12.43 12.28 2.59
C TRP A 58 13.07 13.11 1.48
N SER A 59 14.39 13.04 1.33
CA SER A 59 15.08 13.75 0.25
C SER A 59 14.61 13.32 -1.14
N ASP A 60 14.25 12.05 -1.31
CA ASP A 60 13.72 11.56 -2.59
C ASP A 60 12.25 11.93 -2.75
N VAL A 61 11.50 11.98 -1.65
CA VAL A 61 10.10 12.37 -1.68
C VAL A 61 9.96 13.81 -2.19
N ILE A 62 10.76 14.73 -1.66
CA ILE A 62 10.68 16.14 -2.06
C ILE A 62 11.14 16.39 -3.50
N ARG A 63 11.92 15.48 -4.08
CA ARG A 63 12.37 15.59 -5.48
C ARG A 63 11.49 14.79 -6.44
N SER A 64 10.52 14.05 -5.94
CA SER A 64 9.72 13.15 -6.75
C SER A 64 8.85 13.93 -7.75
N GLN A 65 8.67 13.35 -8.94
CA GLN A 65 7.72 13.84 -9.93
C GLN A 65 6.32 13.28 -9.73
N ASP A 66 6.15 12.39 -8.77
CA ASP A 66 4.85 11.81 -8.43
C ASP A 66 3.91 12.91 -7.93
N ALA A 67 2.74 13.02 -8.56
CA ALA A 67 1.79 14.10 -8.26
C ALA A 67 1.26 14.01 -6.83
N PHE A 68 1.04 12.80 -6.32
CA PHE A 68 0.59 12.61 -4.94
C PHE A 68 1.65 13.09 -3.95
N LEU A 69 2.90 12.70 -4.17
CA LEU A 69 4.00 13.10 -3.29
C LEU A 69 4.24 14.61 -3.34
N GLN A 70 4.09 15.22 -4.52
CA GLN A 70 4.18 16.68 -4.63
C GLN A 70 3.09 17.36 -3.81
N SER A 71 1.86 16.87 -3.87
CA SER A 71 0.75 17.39 -3.08
C SER A 71 0.99 17.19 -1.58
N LEU A 72 1.53 16.02 -1.21
CA LEU A 72 1.86 15.72 0.18
C LEU A 72 2.90 16.70 0.72
N CYS A 73 3.94 17.00 -0.06
CA CYS A 73 4.98 17.95 0.35
C CYS A 73 4.41 19.33 0.57
N LYS A 74 3.42 19.76 -0.22
CA LYS A 74 2.76 21.04 -0.04
C LYS A 74 1.87 21.08 1.20
N ALA A 75 1.22 19.96 1.51
CA ALA A 75 0.29 19.88 2.63
C ALA A 75 0.99 19.68 3.98
N TYR A 76 2.12 19.00 4.00
CA TYR A 76 2.77 18.57 5.22
C TYR A 76 3.12 19.70 6.19
N PRO A 77 3.63 20.86 5.75
CA PRO A 77 3.94 21.95 6.70
C PRO A 77 2.72 22.42 7.49
N TYR A 78 1.51 22.28 6.92
CA TYR A 78 0.28 22.68 7.59
C TYR A 78 -0.28 21.61 8.50
N SER A 79 -0.10 20.33 8.15
CA SER A 79 -0.67 19.22 8.90
C SER A 79 0.26 18.63 9.95
N SER A 80 1.58 18.86 9.85
CA SER A 80 2.57 18.21 10.69
C SER A 80 2.38 18.48 12.19
N GLN A 81 1.80 19.61 12.54
CA GLN A 81 1.54 19.94 13.95
C GLN A 81 0.41 19.11 14.57
N TRP A 82 -0.41 18.48 13.72
CA TRP A 82 -1.57 17.70 14.16
C TRP A 82 -1.38 16.20 13.96
N ASP A 83 -0.34 15.82 13.22
CA ASP A 83 -0.12 14.44 12.81
C ASP A 83 1.14 13.91 13.50
N GLU A 84 1.00 12.79 14.19
CA GLU A 84 2.12 12.14 14.87
C GLU A 84 3.08 11.46 13.90
N ARG A 85 2.65 11.24 12.65
CA ARG A 85 3.50 10.61 11.65
C ARG A 85 4.58 11.58 11.20
N ARG A 86 5.79 11.10 11.23
CA ARG A 86 6.94 11.89 10.83
C ARG A 86 7.34 11.50 9.41
N LEU A 87 6.87 12.27 8.46
CA LEU A 87 7.16 11.99 7.05
C LEU A 87 8.64 12.13 6.73
N GLU A 88 9.38 12.87 7.52
CA GLU A 88 10.83 12.97 7.40
C GLU A 88 11.54 11.64 7.61
N ASP A 89 10.89 10.69 8.26
CA ASP A 89 11.43 9.34 8.44
C ASP A 89 11.33 8.52 7.16
N GLY A 90 10.65 9.04 6.16
CA GLY A 90 10.52 8.40 4.86
C GLY A 90 9.12 7.94 4.55
N VAL A 91 8.92 7.59 3.30
CA VAL A 91 7.64 7.11 2.77
C VAL A 91 7.89 5.81 2.01
N VAL A 92 7.04 4.83 2.26
CA VAL A 92 7.05 3.57 1.52
C VAL A 92 5.94 3.63 0.47
N VAL A 93 6.29 3.36 -0.77
CA VAL A 93 5.33 3.32 -1.88
C VAL A 93 5.17 1.89 -2.33
N LEU A 94 3.94 1.38 -2.19
CA LEU A 94 3.56 0.08 -2.74
C LEU A 94 2.82 0.33 -4.05
N SER A 95 3.38 -0.16 -5.15
CA SER A 95 2.81 -0.01 -6.48
C SER A 95 2.34 -1.36 -6.98
N VAL A 96 1.07 -1.47 -7.36
CA VAL A 96 0.46 -2.73 -7.77
C VAL A 96 -0.20 -2.56 -9.14
N LEU A 97 0.20 -3.39 -10.09
CA LEU A 97 -0.39 -3.43 -11.43
C LEU A 97 -1.36 -4.61 -11.50
N LEU A 98 -2.59 -4.32 -11.87
CA LEU A 98 -3.66 -5.31 -11.98
C LEU A 98 -3.94 -5.66 -13.45
N THR A 99 -4.67 -6.74 -13.66
CA THR A 99 -5.01 -7.23 -15.01
C THR A 99 -5.85 -6.25 -15.83
N ASN A 100 -6.52 -5.30 -15.18
CA ASN A 100 -7.25 -4.24 -15.87
C ASN A 100 -6.35 -3.12 -16.36
N HIS A 101 -5.03 -3.30 -16.28
CA HIS A 101 -4.00 -2.33 -16.63
C HIS A 101 -3.99 -1.08 -15.76
N ILE A 102 -4.70 -1.10 -14.65
CA ILE A 102 -4.65 -0.03 -13.67
C ILE A 102 -3.51 -0.32 -12.70
N ARG A 103 -2.68 0.68 -12.48
CA ARG A 103 -1.64 0.63 -11.47
C ARG A 103 -2.06 1.55 -10.33
N PHE A 104 -2.37 0.97 -9.19
CA PHE A 104 -2.61 1.80 -8.02
C PHE A 104 -1.37 1.86 -7.15
N ARG A 105 -1.27 2.94 -6.38
CA ARG A 105 -0.17 3.15 -5.45
C ARG A 105 -0.74 3.40 -4.07
N LEU A 106 -0.04 2.87 -3.09
CA LEU A 106 -0.39 3.03 -1.69
C LEU A 106 0.84 3.60 -0.97
N TYR A 107 0.63 4.67 -0.20
CA TYR A 107 1.69 5.41 0.46
C TYR A 107 1.53 5.27 1.96
N CYS A 108 2.58 4.82 2.63
CA CYS A 108 2.55 4.53 4.06
C CYS A 108 3.96 4.67 4.64
N GLN A 109 4.10 4.36 5.91
CA GLN A 109 5.42 4.43 6.56
C GLN A 109 6.04 3.06 6.78
N ARG A 110 5.23 2.00 6.90
CA ARG A 110 5.74 0.66 7.12
C ARG A 110 4.78 -0.38 6.54
N ILE A 111 5.35 -1.46 6.00
CA ILE A 111 4.57 -2.57 5.47
C ILE A 111 4.91 -3.82 6.27
N ASP A 112 3.88 -4.49 6.79
CA ASP A 112 3.98 -5.80 7.42
C ASP A 112 3.16 -6.80 6.61
N VAL A 113 3.70 -7.98 6.39
CA VAL A 113 3.06 -9.03 5.60
C VAL A 113 2.85 -10.25 6.48
N ALA A 114 1.63 -10.76 6.49
CA ALA A 114 1.27 -11.99 7.18
C ALA A 114 0.64 -12.97 6.21
N THR A 115 1.00 -14.22 6.31
CA THR A 115 0.42 -15.28 5.49
C THR A 115 -0.52 -16.11 6.36
N CYS A 116 -1.74 -16.27 5.86
CA CYS A 116 -2.81 -16.97 6.56
C CYS A 116 -3.44 -17.95 5.57
N GLY A 117 -3.11 -19.19 5.66
CA GLY A 117 -3.63 -20.21 4.77
C GLY A 117 -4.12 -21.42 5.56
N GLU A 118 -4.45 -22.50 4.85
CA GLU A 118 -4.90 -23.72 5.50
C GLU A 118 -3.85 -24.27 6.46
N HIS A 119 -2.57 -24.13 6.14
CA HIS A 119 -1.50 -24.56 7.01
C HIS A 119 -1.47 -23.77 8.31
N ALA A 120 -1.64 -22.46 8.23
CA ALA A 120 -1.69 -21.62 9.41
C ALA A 120 -2.90 -21.95 10.27
N ASN A 121 -4.03 -22.25 9.64
CA ASN A 121 -5.27 -22.55 10.35
C ASN A 121 -5.29 -23.94 10.96
N SER A 122 -4.51 -24.87 10.44
CA SER A 122 -4.46 -26.23 10.97
C SER A 122 -3.56 -26.36 12.19
N ASN A 123 -2.85 -25.34 12.51
CA ASN A 123 -2.02 -25.29 13.71
C ASN A 123 -2.79 -24.66 14.89
#